data_b0899ada2f182da9157f8027f62e5e35
#
_entry.id   b0899ada2f182da9157f8027f62e5e35
#
_cell.length_a   1.000
_cell.length_b   1.000
_cell.length_c   1.000
_cell.angle_alpha   90.00
_cell.angle_beta   90.00
_cell.angle_gamma   90.00
#
_symmetry.space_group_name_H-M   'P 1'
#
loop_
_entity.id
_entity.type
_entity.pdbx_description
1 polymer ?
#
loop_
_entity_poly.entity_id
_entity_poly.type
_entity_poly.pdbx_seq_one_letter_code
_entity_poly.pdbx_strand_id
1 'polypeptide(L)'
;MDLSRRQFLQLSIGAGAGTAVGTLVGLGVNLTPATARAQHLRIQDAKVTPSICPYCSVGCATLVHTIDGKIVNIEGDPRSPHNEGTLCPKGAAIYQLHVNPNRPTQVLHRAPGAAQWEVWDLERAMDRVAELVAKTRDETFIEHLSDGSVVNMTPAIFSLGGATLDNEWNHIQQKLMRGLGIVAIENQARI
;
A
#
# COMPACT_ATOMS: atom_id res chain seq x y z
N MET A 1 -29.07 33.27 0.74
CA MET A 1 -27.92 32.60 0.11
C MET A 1 -27.05 32.05 1.24
N ASP A 2 -27.14 30.74 1.47
CA ASP A 2 -26.31 30.11 2.50
C ASP A 2 -24.96 29.76 1.90
N LEU A 3 -23.96 30.56 2.22
CA LEU A 3 -22.57 30.27 1.84
C LEU A 3 -22.01 29.19 2.76
N SER A 4 -21.51 28.12 2.17
CA SER A 4 -20.76 27.12 2.94
C SER A 4 -19.47 27.72 3.51
N ARG A 5 -18.96 27.17 4.63
CA ARG A 5 -17.69 27.63 5.27
C ARG A 5 -16.52 27.64 4.26
N ARG A 6 -16.49 26.69 3.33
CA ARG A 6 -15.47 26.60 2.28
C ARG A 6 -15.58 27.74 1.28
N GLN A 7 -16.80 28.07 0.83
CA GLN A 7 -17.04 29.20 -0.09
C GLN A 7 -16.73 30.54 0.58
N PHE A 8 -17.06 30.69 1.87
CA PHE A 8 -16.68 31.87 2.64
C PHE A 8 -15.17 32.05 2.72
N LEU A 9 -14.42 30.98 3.06
CA LEU A 9 -12.96 31.01 3.10
C LEU A 9 -12.33 31.29 1.72
N GLN A 10 -12.86 30.70 0.66
CA GLN A 10 -12.38 30.97 -0.71
C GLN A 10 -12.60 32.41 -1.12
N LEU A 11 -13.76 32.98 -0.80
CA LEU A 11 -14.07 34.38 -1.08
C LEU A 11 -13.20 35.33 -0.25
N SER A 12 -13.02 35.05 1.05
CA SER A 12 -12.19 35.91 1.92
C SER A 12 -10.70 35.86 1.58
N ILE A 13 -10.18 34.66 1.19
CA ILE A 13 -8.79 34.52 0.70
C ILE A 13 -8.63 35.20 -0.67
N GLY A 14 -9.61 35.03 -1.58
CA GLY A 14 -9.59 35.68 -2.88
C GLY A 14 -9.63 37.20 -2.80
N ALA A 15 -10.48 37.75 -1.94
CA ALA A 15 -10.59 39.21 -1.72
C ALA A 15 -9.34 39.76 -1.00
N GLY A 16 -8.85 39.08 0.04
CA GLY A 16 -7.64 39.49 0.77
C GLY A 16 -6.36 39.35 -0.05
N ALA A 17 -6.22 38.27 -0.81
CA ALA A 17 -5.07 38.06 -1.67
C ALA A 17 -5.05 39.03 -2.87
N GLY A 18 -6.23 39.31 -3.45
CA GLY A 18 -6.34 40.26 -4.55
C GLY A 18 -5.88 41.68 -4.16
N THR A 19 -6.30 42.16 -2.99
CA THR A 19 -5.88 43.47 -2.47
C THR A 19 -4.40 43.51 -2.09
N ALA A 20 -3.87 42.46 -1.44
CA ALA A 20 -2.47 42.35 -1.10
C ALA A 20 -1.55 42.25 -2.34
N VAL A 21 -1.94 41.48 -3.35
CA VAL A 21 -1.22 41.36 -4.62
C VAL A 21 -1.26 42.69 -5.39
N GLY A 22 -2.44 43.34 -5.45
CA GLY A 22 -2.57 44.68 -6.07
C GLY A 22 -1.69 45.75 -5.42
N THR A 23 -1.60 45.73 -4.10
CA THR A 23 -0.72 46.67 -3.34
C THR A 23 0.75 46.40 -3.60
N LEU A 24 1.18 45.14 -3.61
CA LEU A 24 2.59 44.76 -3.87
C LEU A 24 3.03 45.14 -5.30
N VAL A 25 2.14 44.91 -6.28
CA VAL A 25 2.42 45.34 -7.67
C VAL A 25 2.47 46.83 -7.80
N GLY A 26 1.57 47.57 -7.11
CA GLY A 26 1.59 49.04 -7.04
C GLY A 26 2.81 49.60 -6.38
N LEU A 27 3.49 48.85 -5.51
CA LEU A 27 4.79 49.18 -4.89
C LEU A 27 5.99 48.74 -5.74
N GLY A 28 5.79 48.28 -6.98
CA GLY A 28 6.87 47.86 -7.89
C GLY A 28 7.49 46.52 -7.58
N VAL A 29 6.89 45.69 -6.72
CA VAL A 29 7.38 44.34 -6.43
C VAL A 29 7.11 43.41 -7.62
N ASN A 30 8.16 42.84 -8.17
CA ASN A 30 8.05 41.87 -9.26
C ASN A 30 7.61 40.50 -8.73
N LEU A 31 6.37 40.12 -8.99
CA LEU A 31 5.78 38.81 -8.57
C LEU A 31 5.94 37.72 -9.63
N THR A 32 6.50 38.02 -10.80
CA THR A 32 6.67 37.05 -11.90
C THR A 32 7.37 35.75 -11.47
N PRO A 33 8.47 35.79 -10.66
CA PRO A 33 9.11 34.55 -10.21
C PRO A 33 8.24 33.71 -9.27
N ALA A 34 7.38 34.36 -8.46
CA ALA A 34 6.50 33.68 -7.53
C ALA A 34 5.31 33.06 -8.28
N THR A 35 4.72 33.80 -9.24
CA THR A 35 3.64 33.27 -10.09
C THR A 35 4.13 32.14 -11.00
N ALA A 36 5.33 32.25 -11.58
CA ALA A 36 5.92 31.16 -12.37
C ALA A 36 6.13 29.88 -11.56
N ARG A 37 6.56 29.98 -10.30
CA ARG A 37 6.66 28.81 -9.40
C ARG A 37 5.32 28.25 -8.99
N ALA A 38 4.30 29.10 -8.79
CA ALA A 38 2.94 28.67 -8.42
C ALA A 38 2.18 28.02 -9.59
N GLN A 39 2.54 28.34 -10.83
CA GLN A 39 1.87 27.78 -12.03
C GLN A 39 2.28 26.35 -12.37
N HIS A 40 3.42 25.87 -11.89
CA HIS A 40 3.88 24.51 -12.14
C HIS A 40 3.63 23.60 -10.92
N LEU A 41 2.38 23.27 -10.69
CA LEU A 41 2.07 22.21 -9.75
C LEU A 41 2.63 20.89 -10.28
N ARG A 42 3.27 20.12 -9.40
CA ARG A 42 3.85 18.80 -9.72
C ARG A 42 2.89 17.84 -10.40
N ILE A 43 1.56 18.05 -10.24
CA ILE A 43 0.50 17.20 -10.75
C ILE A 43 -0.31 17.86 -11.87
N GLN A 44 0.07 19.05 -12.36
CA GLN A 44 -0.76 19.83 -13.28
C GLN A 44 -1.12 19.08 -14.55
N ASP A 45 -0.18 18.37 -15.16
CA ASP A 45 -0.36 17.60 -16.39
C ASP A 45 -0.37 16.09 -16.14
N ALA A 46 -0.57 15.67 -14.89
CA ALA A 46 -0.54 14.28 -14.52
C ALA A 46 -1.83 13.54 -14.94
N LYS A 47 -1.67 12.34 -15.49
CA LYS A 47 -2.77 11.39 -15.61
C LYS A 47 -3.12 10.87 -14.22
N VAL A 48 -4.42 10.93 -13.90
CA VAL A 48 -4.94 10.46 -12.60
C VAL A 48 -5.58 9.10 -12.76
N THR A 49 -5.17 8.16 -11.92
CA THR A 49 -5.72 6.79 -11.88
C THR A 49 -6.17 6.47 -10.45
N PRO A 50 -7.44 6.04 -10.25
CA PRO A 50 -7.91 5.58 -8.95
C PRO A 50 -7.16 4.31 -8.51
N SER A 51 -6.90 4.19 -7.20
CA SER A 51 -6.28 3.04 -6.59
C SER A 51 -6.73 2.88 -5.13
N ILE A 52 -6.21 1.90 -4.43
CA ILE A 52 -6.51 1.61 -3.04
C ILE A 52 -5.21 1.59 -2.23
N CYS A 53 -5.28 2.09 -1.01
CA CYS A 53 -4.16 2.08 -0.07
C CYS A 53 -3.74 0.64 0.29
N PRO A 54 -2.46 0.27 0.19
CA PRO A 54 -1.99 -1.10 0.41
C PRO A 54 -1.73 -1.45 1.88
N TYR A 55 -1.95 -0.56 2.84
CA TYR A 55 -1.46 -0.75 4.21
C TYR A 55 -2.37 -1.54 5.13
N CYS A 56 -3.67 -1.47 4.95
CA CYS A 56 -4.59 -2.22 5.81
C CYS A 56 -5.95 -2.45 5.13
N SER A 57 -6.76 -3.34 5.71
CA SER A 57 -8.08 -3.72 5.20
C SER A 57 -9.13 -2.60 5.23
N VAL A 58 -8.80 -1.41 5.77
CA VAL A 58 -9.67 -0.23 5.66
C VAL A 58 -9.91 0.15 4.19
N GLY A 59 -8.93 -0.09 3.30
CA GLY A 59 -9.14 0.08 1.87
C GLY A 59 -9.38 1.52 1.42
N CYS A 60 -8.72 2.50 2.05
CA CYS A 60 -8.86 3.91 1.66
C CYS A 60 -8.58 4.11 0.18
N ALA A 61 -9.52 4.75 -0.54
CA ALA A 61 -9.35 5.07 -1.95
C ALA A 61 -8.31 6.18 -2.14
N THR A 62 -7.48 6.03 -3.16
CA THR A 62 -6.39 6.96 -3.49
C THR A 62 -6.44 7.36 -4.96
N LEU A 63 -5.86 8.51 -5.28
CA LEU A 63 -5.60 8.99 -6.62
C LEU A 63 -4.09 8.97 -6.88
N VAL A 64 -3.69 8.20 -7.86
CA VAL A 64 -2.29 8.08 -8.30
C VAL A 64 -2.08 9.01 -9.49
N HIS A 65 -1.17 9.97 -9.34
CA HIS A 65 -0.79 10.92 -10.38
C HIS A 65 0.48 10.46 -11.09
N THR A 66 0.42 10.34 -12.42
CA THR A 66 1.54 9.87 -13.24
C THR A 66 1.86 10.85 -14.37
N ILE A 67 3.15 11.07 -14.61
CA ILE A 67 3.69 11.80 -15.76
C ILE A 67 4.72 10.91 -16.42
N ASP A 68 4.61 10.71 -17.74
CA ASP A 68 5.52 9.87 -18.54
C ASP A 68 5.72 8.46 -17.93
N GLY A 69 4.63 7.87 -17.43
CA GLY A 69 4.64 6.54 -16.82
C GLY A 69 5.26 6.47 -15.41
N LYS A 70 5.68 7.59 -14.83
CA LYS A 70 6.23 7.66 -13.48
C LYS A 70 5.21 8.23 -12.51
N ILE A 71 5.09 7.63 -11.33
CA ILE A 71 4.27 8.17 -10.24
C ILE A 71 4.94 9.42 -9.70
N VAL A 72 4.21 10.53 -9.68
CA VAL A 72 4.70 11.82 -9.16
C VAL A 72 4.00 12.23 -7.86
N ASN A 73 2.79 11.72 -7.61
CA ASN A 73 2.06 11.97 -6.36
C ASN A 73 1.03 10.87 -6.11
N ILE A 74 0.67 10.67 -4.83
CA ILE A 74 -0.47 9.85 -4.41
C ILE A 74 -1.20 10.62 -3.31
N GLU A 75 -2.52 10.76 -3.43
CA GLU A 75 -3.38 11.42 -2.44
C GLU A 75 -4.70 10.66 -2.25
N GLY A 76 -5.49 11.02 -1.25
CA GLY A 76 -6.79 10.41 -1.02
C GLY A 76 -7.82 10.85 -2.05
N ASP A 77 -8.71 9.93 -2.45
CA ASP A 77 -9.80 10.25 -3.38
C ASP A 77 -10.97 10.93 -2.63
N PRO A 78 -11.25 12.22 -2.89
CA PRO A 78 -12.34 12.93 -2.22
C PRO A 78 -13.74 12.45 -2.63
N ARG A 79 -13.86 11.65 -3.69
CA ARG A 79 -15.12 11.06 -4.15
C ARG A 79 -15.45 9.77 -3.41
N SER A 80 -14.50 9.20 -2.71
CA SER A 80 -14.70 7.98 -1.93
C SER A 80 -15.57 8.26 -0.69
N PRO A 81 -16.72 7.60 -0.53
CA PRO A 81 -17.56 7.76 0.65
C PRO A 81 -16.91 7.19 1.92
N HIS A 82 -15.84 6.41 1.74
CA HIS A 82 -15.15 5.74 2.82
C HIS A 82 -14.14 6.64 3.55
N ASN A 83 -13.34 7.37 2.83
CA ASN A 83 -12.28 8.21 3.39
C ASN A 83 -12.34 9.68 2.97
N GLU A 84 -13.23 10.07 2.05
CA GLU A 84 -13.51 11.46 1.65
C GLU A 84 -12.22 12.28 1.39
N GLY A 85 -11.21 11.66 0.80
CA GLY A 85 -9.90 12.26 0.54
C GLY A 85 -8.95 12.28 1.73
N THR A 86 -9.38 11.84 2.91
CA THR A 86 -8.48 11.76 4.09
C THR A 86 -7.63 10.51 4.06
N LEU A 87 -6.41 10.60 4.54
CA LEU A 87 -5.49 9.46 4.70
C LEU A 87 -4.82 9.56 6.09
N CYS A 88 -4.61 8.41 6.71
CA CYS A 88 -3.74 8.34 7.89
C CYS A 88 -2.27 8.60 7.51
N PRO A 89 -1.34 8.81 8.45
CA PRO A 89 0.07 9.08 8.13
C PRO A 89 0.72 8.03 7.21
N LYS A 90 0.37 6.75 7.34
CA LYS A 90 0.86 5.69 6.44
C LYS A 90 0.35 5.88 5.01
N GLY A 91 -0.96 6.12 4.86
CA GLY A 91 -1.59 6.37 3.56
C GLY A 91 -1.04 7.61 2.88
N ALA A 92 -0.83 8.69 3.63
CA ALA A 92 -0.23 9.92 3.11
C ALA A 92 1.24 9.71 2.65
N ALA A 93 1.93 8.72 3.21
CA ALA A 93 3.32 8.38 2.87
C ALA A 93 3.46 7.29 1.78
N ILE A 94 2.39 6.86 1.12
CA ILE A 94 2.46 5.78 0.10
C ILE A 94 3.46 6.11 -1.01
N TYR A 95 3.52 7.36 -1.47
CA TYR A 95 4.46 7.79 -2.48
C TYR A 95 5.92 7.52 -2.06
N GLN A 96 6.25 7.71 -0.78
CA GLN A 96 7.58 7.46 -0.24
C GLN A 96 7.93 5.96 -0.29
N LEU A 97 6.95 5.08 -0.10
CA LEU A 97 7.14 3.64 -0.28
C LEU A 97 7.54 3.30 -1.71
N HIS A 98 6.91 3.95 -2.71
CA HIS A 98 7.20 3.72 -4.12
C HIS A 98 8.61 4.16 -4.51
N VAL A 99 9.04 5.34 -4.06
CA VAL A 99 10.33 5.93 -4.44
C VAL A 99 11.50 5.55 -3.53
N ASN A 100 11.28 4.75 -2.50
CA ASN A 100 12.31 4.36 -1.54
C ASN A 100 13.40 3.50 -2.21
N PRO A 101 14.66 3.97 -2.28
CA PRO A 101 15.75 3.22 -2.89
C PRO A 101 16.12 1.95 -2.11
N ASN A 102 15.76 1.87 -0.83
CA ASN A 102 16.02 0.71 0.01
C ASN A 102 14.91 -0.37 -0.07
N ARG A 103 13.87 -0.13 -0.88
CA ARG A 103 12.82 -1.13 -1.09
C ARG A 103 13.39 -2.33 -1.84
N PRO A 104 13.38 -3.55 -1.26
CA PRO A 104 13.85 -4.74 -1.95
C PRO A 104 12.91 -5.04 -3.13
N THR A 105 13.48 -5.18 -4.32
CA THR A 105 12.78 -5.54 -5.56
C THR A 105 13.17 -6.92 -6.06
N GLN A 106 14.04 -7.62 -5.31
CA GLN A 106 14.56 -8.94 -5.63
C GLN A 106 14.40 -9.86 -4.42
N VAL A 107 14.37 -11.16 -4.67
CA VAL A 107 14.37 -12.14 -3.59
C VAL A 107 15.78 -12.20 -3.00
N LEU A 108 15.86 -12.07 -1.68
CA LEU A 108 17.10 -12.17 -0.93
C LEU A 108 17.09 -13.47 -0.13
N HIS A 109 18.07 -14.31 -0.37
CA HIS A 109 18.31 -15.55 0.38
C HIS A 109 19.57 -15.44 1.22
N ARG A 110 19.52 -15.99 2.43
CA ARG A 110 20.71 -16.16 3.28
C ARG A 110 20.73 -17.57 3.85
N ALA A 111 21.75 -18.32 3.49
CA ALA A 111 21.93 -19.67 4.03
C ALA A 111 22.15 -19.65 5.56
N PRO A 112 21.77 -20.70 6.28
CA PRO A 112 22.04 -20.81 7.72
C PRO A 112 23.52 -20.59 8.03
N GLY A 113 23.82 -19.67 8.97
CA GLY A 113 25.19 -19.30 9.35
C GLY A 113 25.95 -18.38 8.36
N ALA A 114 25.40 -18.07 7.19
CA ALA A 114 26.04 -17.15 6.25
C ALA A 114 25.96 -15.70 6.72
N ALA A 115 27.02 -14.93 6.47
CA ALA A 115 27.06 -13.49 6.79
C ALA A 115 26.45 -12.61 5.69
N GLN A 116 26.36 -13.11 4.46
CA GLN A 116 25.94 -12.34 3.29
C GLN A 116 24.62 -12.81 2.74
N TRP A 117 23.88 -11.87 2.13
CA TRP A 117 22.67 -12.13 1.38
C TRP A 117 23.00 -12.42 -0.09
N GLU A 118 22.33 -13.38 -0.69
CA GLU A 118 22.37 -13.72 -2.10
C GLU A 118 21.08 -13.27 -2.78
N VAL A 119 21.20 -12.73 -3.99
CA VAL A 119 20.04 -12.43 -4.82
C VAL A 119 19.64 -13.71 -5.58
N TRP A 120 18.39 -14.12 -5.41
CA TRP A 120 17.80 -15.23 -6.14
C TRP A 120 16.74 -14.72 -7.11
N ASP A 121 16.57 -15.41 -8.24
CA ASP A 121 15.39 -15.23 -9.06
C ASP A 121 14.14 -15.79 -8.38
N LEU A 122 12.98 -15.32 -8.81
CA LEU A 122 11.71 -15.67 -8.18
C LEU A 122 11.38 -17.16 -8.33
N GLU A 123 11.64 -17.75 -9.49
CA GLU A 123 11.34 -19.17 -9.75
C GLU A 123 12.13 -20.07 -8.81
N ARG A 124 13.45 -19.88 -8.77
CA ARG A 124 14.32 -20.62 -7.83
C ARG A 124 13.84 -20.49 -6.37
N ALA A 125 13.44 -19.29 -5.99
CA ALA A 125 12.94 -19.06 -4.62
C ALA A 125 11.63 -19.80 -4.35
N MET A 126 10.69 -19.77 -5.31
CA MET A 126 9.41 -20.46 -5.19
C MET A 126 9.55 -21.98 -5.23
N ASP A 127 10.43 -22.52 -6.07
CA ASP A 127 10.78 -23.95 -6.09
C ASP A 127 11.29 -24.39 -4.72
N ARG A 128 12.20 -23.59 -4.13
CA ARG A 128 12.72 -23.90 -2.80
C ARG A 128 11.64 -23.88 -1.71
N VAL A 129 10.71 -22.93 -1.77
CA VAL A 129 9.57 -22.88 -0.86
C VAL A 129 8.68 -24.11 -1.05
N ALA A 130 8.39 -24.48 -2.29
CA ALA A 130 7.57 -25.66 -2.60
C ALA A 130 8.22 -26.96 -2.12
N GLU A 131 9.53 -27.15 -2.34
CA GLU A 131 10.30 -28.28 -1.83
C GLU A 131 10.21 -28.40 -0.29
N LEU A 132 10.40 -27.28 0.43
CA LEU A 132 10.36 -27.27 1.89
C LEU A 132 8.95 -27.57 2.42
N VAL A 133 7.92 -27.03 1.77
CA VAL A 133 6.52 -27.30 2.14
C VAL A 133 6.19 -28.77 1.90
N ALA A 134 6.52 -29.31 0.72
CA ALA A 134 6.29 -30.72 0.38
C ALA A 134 7.01 -31.65 1.37
N LYS A 135 8.30 -31.42 1.57
CA LYS A 135 9.11 -32.21 2.52
C LYS A 135 8.51 -32.20 3.93
N THR A 136 8.22 -31.00 4.47
CA THR A 136 7.69 -30.88 5.84
C THR A 136 6.32 -31.53 5.95
N ARG A 137 5.49 -31.39 4.93
CA ARG A 137 4.18 -32.05 4.89
C ARG A 137 4.34 -33.56 4.87
N ASP A 138 5.16 -34.13 3.98
CA ASP A 138 5.36 -35.58 3.86
C ASP A 138 5.92 -36.22 5.14
N GLU A 139 6.78 -35.48 5.86
CA GLU A 139 7.37 -35.94 7.14
C GLU A 139 6.41 -35.84 8.32
N THR A 140 5.39 -34.97 8.27
CA THR A 140 4.57 -34.64 9.47
C THR A 140 3.07 -34.75 9.25
N PHE A 141 2.61 -35.21 8.09
CA PHE A 141 1.19 -35.36 7.79
C PHE A 141 0.55 -36.41 8.65
N ILE A 142 -0.58 -36.07 9.24
CA ILE A 142 -1.39 -36.96 10.07
C ILE A 142 -2.74 -37.18 9.38
N GLU A 143 -2.97 -38.40 8.93
CA GLU A 143 -4.25 -38.77 8.30
C GLU A 143 -5.34 -39.08 9.34
N HIS A 144 -4.95 -39.81 10.38
CA HIS A 144 -5.87 -40.23 11.44
C HIS A 144 -5.30 -39.94 12.82
N LEU A 145 -6.17 -39.58 13.75
CA LEU A 145 -5.81 -39.51 15.17
C LEU A 145 -5.83 -40.90 15.80
N SER A 146 -5.34 -41.00 17.05
CA SER A 146 -5.30 -42.26 17.80
C SER A 146 -6.66 -42.89 18.08
N ASP A 147 -7.73 -42.09 18.02
CA ASP A 147 -9.12 -42.54 18.16
C ASP A 147 -9.75 -42.98 16.82
N GLY A 148 -8.98 -42.97 15.72
CA GLY A 148 -9.45 -43.35 14.39
C GLY A 148 -10.12 -42.22 13.60
N SER A 149 -10.25 -41.03 14.17
CA SER A 149 -10.82 -39.85 13.49
C SER A 149 -9.95 -39.40 12.31
N VAL A 150 -10.55 -39.19 11.14
CA VAL A 150 -9.87 -38.67 9.94
C VAL A 150 -9.65 -37.16 10.11
N VAL A 151 -8.42 -36.68 10.02
CA VAL A 151 -8.06 -35.27 10.22
C VAL A 151 -7.32 -34.65 9.05
N ASN A 152 -6.52 -35.42 8.29
CA ASN A 152 -5.75 -34.96 7.12
C ASN A 152 -5.01 -33.65 7.37
N MET A 153 -4.19 -33.58 8.42
CA MET A 153 -3.55 -32.33 8.86
C MET A 153 -2.04 -32.34 8.75
N THR A 154 -1.47 -31.15 8.51
CA THR A 154 -0.04 -30.85 8.55
C THR A 154 0.25 -29.92 9.74
N PRO A 155 0.67 -30.46 10.92
CA PRO A 155 0.81 -29.65 12.13
C PRO A 155 2.11 -28.83 12.19
N ALA A 156 3.14 -29.17 11.40
CA ALA A 156 4.45 -28.55 11.46
C ALA A 156 4.59 -27.27 10.61
N ILE A 157 3.54 -26.87 9.90
CA ILE A 157 3.52 -25.64 9.11
C ILE A 157 2.47 -24.69 9.70
N PHE A 158 2.87 -23.43 9.86
CA PHE A 158 2.05 -22.36 10.41
C PHE A 158 1.95 -21.17 9.43
N SER A 159 0.76 -20.62 9.23
CA SER A 159 0.51 -19.44 8.40
C SER A 159 0.13 -18.24 9.27
N LEU A 160 0.90 -17.16 9.20
CA LEU A 160 0.68 -15.94 9.99
C LEU A 160 -0.22 -14.91 9.31
N GLY A 161 -0.54 -15.08 8.02
CA GLY A 161 -1.34 -14.11 7.28
C GLY A 161 -0.70 -12.73 7.17
N GLY A 162 -1.52 -11.69 7.05
CA GLY A 162 -1.06 -10.31 6.96
C GLY A 162 -2.20 -9.30 7.14
N ALA A 163 -1.90 -8.16 7.76
CA ALA A 163 -2.87 -7.08 8.02
C ALA A 163 -3.29 -6.30 6.77
N THR A 164 -2.59 -6.49 5.65
CA THR A 164 -2.78 -5.75 4.39
C THR A 164 -3.42 -6.57 3.29
N LEU A 165 -3.87 -7.79 3.60
CA LEU A 165 -4.54 -8.67 2.65
C LEU A 165 -6.00 -8.25 2.49
N ASP A 166 -6.46 -8.14 1.25
CA ASP A 166 -7.88 -7.97 0.92
C ASP A 166 -8.67 -9.28 1.10
N ASN A 167 -9.98 -9.23 0.88
CA ASN A 167 -10.86 -10.39 1.09
C ASN A 167 -10.53 -11.55 0.14
N GLU A 168 -10.19 -11.26 -1.10
CA GLU A 168 -9.84 -12.25 -2.12
C GLU A 168 -8.56 -12.97 -1.76
N TRP A 169 -7.53 -12.26 -1.33
CA TRP A 169 -6.27 -12.85 -0.86
C TRP A 169 -6.45 -13.70 0.39
N ASN A 170 -7.22 -13.22 1.38
CA ASN A 170 -7.53 -14.00 2.57
C ASN A 170 -8.26 -15.30 2.20
N HIS A 171 -9.21 -15.26 1.26
CA HIS A 171 -9.94 -16.44 0.79
C HIS A 171 -9.00 -17.43 0.10
N ILE A 172 -8.17 -16.97 -0.84
CA ILE A 172 -7.22 -17.82 -1.57
C ILE A 172 -6.20 -18.44 -0.62
N GLN A 173 -5.64 -17.64 0.30
CA GLN A 173 -4.70 -18.11 1.31
C GLN A 173 -5.32 -19.23 2.15
N GLN A 174 -6.53 -19.02 2.67
CA GLN A 174 -7.20 -20.03 3.49
C GLN A 174 -7.47 -21.31 2.69
N LYS A 175 -7.91 -21.22 1.44
CA LYS A 175 -8.12 -22.40 0.58
C LYS A 175 -6.82 -23.15 0.34
N LEU A 176 -5.74 -22.44 0.01
CA LEU A 176 -4.43 -23.06 -0.22
C LEU A 176 -3.92 -23.78 1.05
N MET A 177 -3.94 -23.09 2.19
CA MET A 177 -3.47 -23.67 3.45
C MET A 177 -4.29 -24.90 3.86
N ARG A 178 -5.61 -24.83 3.72
CA ARG A 178 -6.50 -25.98 3.97
C ARG A 178 -6.27 -27.12 2.98
N GLY A 179 -6.06 -26.82 1.70
CA GLY A 179 -5.70 -27.82 0.68
C GLY A 179 -4.39 -28.55 0.98
N LEU A 180 -3.44 -27.90 1.64
CA LEU A 180 -2.19 -28.51 2.11
C LEU A 180 -2.33 -29.22 3.47
N GLY A 181 -3.51 -29.20 4.09
CA GLY A 181 -3.76 -29.77 5.42
C GLY A 181 -3.26 -28.90 6.57
N ILE A 182 -2.83 -27.66 6.31
CA ILE A 182 -2.34 -26.76 7.36
C ILE A 182 -3.53 -26.29 8.20
N VAL A 183 -3.47 -26.56 9.50
CA VAL A 183 -4.54 -26.22 10.45
C VAL A 183 -4.24 -24.96 11.25
N ALA A 184 -2.97 -24.66 11.46
CA ALA A 184 -2.52 -23.47 12.17
C ALA A 184 -2.45 -22.26 11.20
N ILE A 185 -3.59 -21.58 11.08
CA ILE A 185 -3.76 -20.39 10.24
C ILE A 185 -4.19 -19.25 11.14
N GLU A 186 -3.39 -18.20 11.17
CA GLU A 186 -3.66 -16.99 11.94
C GLU A 186 -3.52 -15.75 11.06
N ASN A 187 -4.03 -14.62 11.51
CA ASN A 187 -3.88 -13.35 10.83
C ASN A 187 -3.30 -12.30 11.80
N GLN A 188 -2.28 -11.59 11.37
CA GLN A 188 -1.59 -10.57 12.15
C GLN A 188 -2.54 -9.51 12.73
N ALA A 189 -3.59 -9.14 12.02
CA ALA A 189 -4.57 -8.14 12.47
C ALA A 189 -5.44 -8.63 13.66
N ARG A 190 -5.29 -9.86 14.06
CA ARG A 190 -6.07 -10.50 15.11
C ARG A 190 -5.45 -10.38 16.51
N ILE A 191 -4.27 -9.86 16.59
CA ILE A 191 -3.55 -9.65 17.85
C ILE A 191 -4.13 -8.45 18.61
#